data_50c4313073d5d7e413b66ce43214b2d7
#
_entry.id   50c4313073d5d7e413b66ce43214b2d7
#
_cell.length_a   1.000
_cell.length_b   1.000
_cell.length_c   1.000
_cell.angle_alpha   90.00
_cell.angle_beta   90.00
_cell.angle_gamma   90.00
#
_symmetry.space_group_name_H-M   'P 1'
#
loop_
_entity.id
_entity.type
_entity.pdbx_description
1 polymer ?
#
loop_
_entity_poly.entity_id
_entity_poly.type
_entity_poly.pdbx_seq_one_letter_code
_entity_poly.pdbx_strand_id
1 'polypeptide(L)'
;MKLFHLADLHFGKYIHGYSMIEMGDQPFWIQQFLKKTDELGPDAILIAGDVYDRAVPSKEAVNLFNDFLTELAMRKIPVIMIAGNHDSGTRLAFGDKLFCKQGVYIAGEIQKNVQCVSLQDEYGKVNFWLVPYLFPAAVNEILNRNDLKDYDTAMRALLEEQSIHKEERNVILSHQFVTASGEKPVMGGSETTVGGIGQIDGDVFSEFDYVALGHIHNAQKMGKETVRYAGSPLSYHFSERNQNKGLTVVELKEKGQVSVYIEEIPVLHEMIEVSGTMEELLQTDIKEKSYVRAVIKQEMLPPQAVETLRNYLPQKTVF
;
A
#
# COMPACT_ATOMS: atom_id res chain seq x y z
N MET A 1 -21.66 -3.29 2.66
CA MET A 1 -20.66 -3.07 1.58
C MET A 1 -19.36 -3.76 1.96
N LYS A 2 -18.86 -4.62 1.09
CA LYS A 2 -17.57 -5.30 1.26
C LYS A 2 -16.50 -4.59 0.44
N LEU A 3 -15.43 -4.14 1.08
CA LEU A 3 -14.34 -3.42 0.44
C LEU A 3 -13.05 -4.23 0.53
N PHE A 4 -12.27 -4.21 -0.54
CA PHE A 4 -10.88 -4.64 -0.51
C PHE A 4 -9.99 -3.42 -0.36
N HIS A 5 -9.16 -3.40 0.66
CA HIS A 5 -8.23 -2.30 0.91
C HIS A 5 -6.80 -2.75 0.61
N LEU A 6 -6.23 -2.12 -0.41
CA LEU A 6 -4.86 -2.27 -0.89
C LEU A 6 -4.10 -0.96 -0.71
N ALA A 7 -2.79 -1.05 -0.59
CA ALA A 7 -1.85 0.07 -0.65
C ALA A 7 -0.47 -0.45 -1.07
N ASP A 8 0.44 0.45 -1.36
CA ASP A 8 1.87 0.16 -1.50
C ASP A 8 2.14 -0.99 -2.50
N LEU A 9 1.50 -0.91 -3.69
CA LEU A 9 1.62 -1.92 -4.75
C LEU A 9 3.03 -1.91 -5.36
N HIS A 10 3.65 -0.73 -5.44
CA HIS A 10 5.00 -0.52 -5.96
C HIS A 10 5.27 -1.29 -7.25
N PHE A 11 4.37 -1.22 -8.23
CA PHE A 11 4.60 -1.87 -9.52
C PHE A 11 5.90 -1.39 -10.15
N GLY A 12 6.74 -2.35 -10.56
CA GLY A 12 8.09 -2.10 -11.05
C GLY A 12 9.18 -2.12 -9.98
N LYS A 13 8.87 -2.64 -8.77
CA LYS A 13 9.85 -2.80 -7.67
C LYS A 13 11.01 -3.70 -8.06
N TYR A 14 12.21 -3.29 -7.61
CA TYR A 14 13.43 -4.10 -7.66
C TYR A 14 13.87 -4.48 -6.25
N ILE A 15 14.26 -5.72 -6.07
CA ILE A 15 14.85 -6.24 -4.83
C ILE A 15 16.28 -6.67 -5.15
N HIS A 16 17.27 -5.94 -4.64
CA HIS A 16 18.70 -6.22 -4.86
C HIS A 16 19.07 -6.49 -6.34
N GLY A 17 18.47 -5.73 -7.27
CA GLY A 17 18.72 -5.86 -8.70
C GLY A 17 17.78 -6.83 -9.44
N TYR A 18 16.94 -7.58 -8.74
CA TYR A 18 15.93 -8.44 -9.35
C TYR A 18 14.61 -7.67 -9.54
N SER A 19 14.13 -7.60 -10.77
CA SER A 19 12.82 -7.02 -11.10
C SER A 19 11.70 -7.95 -10.67
N MET A 20 10.81 -7.51 -9.79
CA MET A 20 9.67 -8.32 -9.35
C MET A 20 8.64 -8.58 -10.44
N ILE A 21 8.65 -7.79 -11.53
CA ILE A 21 7.83 -8.07 -12.72
C ILE A 21 8.46 -9.22 -13.52
N GLU A 22 9.75 -9.11 -13.87
CA GLU A 22 10.45 -10.13 -14.66
C GLU A 22 10.58 -11.46 -13.93
N MET A 23 10.73 -11.42 -12.60
CA MET A 23 10.74 -12.62 -11.76
C MET A 23 9.36 -13.25 -11.58
N GLY A 24 8.31 -12.55 -12.01
CA GLY A 24 6.93 -13.04 -11.98
C GLY A 24 6.16 -12.79 -10.68
N ASP A 25 6.77 -12.17 -9.65
CA ASP A 25 6.11 -11.98 -8.35
C ASP A 25 4.87 -11.10 -8.43
N GLN A 26 5.00 -9.91 -9.03
CA GLN A 26 3.88 -8.99 -9.17
C GLN A 26 2.78 -9.51 -10.11
N PRO A 27 3.10 -10.06 -11.31
CA PRO A 27 2.09 -10.71 -12.15
C PRO A 27 1.38 -11.89 -11.46
N PHE A 28 2.11 -12.73 -10.72
CA PHE A 28 1.52 -13.85 -9.99
C PHE A 28 0.57 -13.37 -8.89
N TRP A 29 0.99 -12.36 -8.11
CA TRP A 29 0.15 -11.78 -7.07
C TRP A 29 -1.14 -11.20 -7.65
N ILE A 30 -1.07 -10.47 -8.76
CA ILE A 30 -2.26 -9.95 -9.46
C ILE A 30 -3.22 -11.10 -9.83
N GLN A 31 -2.69 -12.19 -10.39
CA GLN A 31 -3.50 -13.34 -10.75
C GLN A 31 -4.22 -13.95 -9.52
N GLN A 32 -3.50 -14.10 -8.40
CA GLN A 32 -4.11 -14.62 -7.17
C GLN A 32 -5.12 -13.64 -6.57
N PHE A 33 -4.83 -12.35 -6.61
CA PHE A 33 -5.75 -11.30 -6.17
C PHE A 33 -7.05 -11.30 -6.98
N LEU A 34 -6.97 -11.36 -8.32
CA LEU A 34 -8.14 -11.43 -9.18
C LEU A 34 -8.98 -12.69 -8.91
N LYS A 35 -8.34 -13.81 -8.67
CA LYS A 35 -9.03 -15.05 -8.25
C LYS A 35 -9.78 -14.83 -6.92
N LYS A 36 -9.13 -14.24 -5.92
CA LYS A 36 -9.78 -13.89 -4.64
C LYS A 36 -10.92 -12.88 -4.83
N THR A 37 -10.78 -11.95 -5.77
CA THR A 37 -11.82 -11.00 -6.13
C THR A 37 -13.05 -11.72 -6.69
N ASP A 38 -12.85 -12.70 -7.56
CA ASP A 38 -13.93 -13.52 -8.12
C ASP A 38 -14.60 -14.43 -7.04
N GLU A 39 -13.83 -14.92 -6.06
CA GLU A 39 -14.32 -15.77 -4.96
C GLU A 39 -15.14 -14.98 -3.93
N LEU A 40 -14.68 -13.79 -3.53
CA LEU A 40 -15.21 -13.03 -2.40
C LEU A 40 -16.22 -11.93 -2.80
N GLY A 41 -16.17 -11.49 -4.06
CA GLY A 41 -17.10 -10.51 -4.63
C GLY A 41 -17.14 -9.18 -3.87
N PRO A 42 -16.07 -8.36 -3.88
CA PRO A 42 -16.11 -7.04 -3.24
C PRO A 42 -17.01 -6.08 -4.00
N ASP A 43 -17.63 -5.16 -3.27
CA ASP A 43 -18.43 -4.06 -3.83
C ASP A 43 -17.56 -2.93 -4.37
N ALA A 44 -16.34 -2.76 -3.84
CA ALA A 44 -15.33 -1.82 -4.34
C ALA A 44 -13.92 -2.21 -3.87
N ILE A 45 -12.91 -1.72 -4.60
CA ILE A 45 -11.49 -1.86 -4.28
C ILE A 45 -10.93 -0.47 -3.98
N LEU A 46 -10.30 -0.34 -2.81
CA LEU A 46 -9.59 0.86 -2.36
C LEU A 46 -8.09 0.65 -2.57
N ILE A 47 -7.41 1.63 -3.19
CA ILE A 47 -5.96 1.62 -3.34
C ILE A 47 -5.42 2.90 -2.70
N ALA A 48 -4.87 2.78 -1.50
CA ALA A 48 -4.43 3.90 -0.68
C ALA A 48 -2.97 4.32 -0.98
N GLY A 49 -2.65 4.55 -2.24
CA GLY A 49 -1.40 5.15 -2.70
C GLY A 49 -0.26 4.16 -2.99
N ASP A 50 0.84 4.71 -3.48
CA ASP A 50 2.06 4.03 -3.94
C ASP A 50 1.77 2.88 -4.91
N VAL A 51 1.07 3.24 -5.99
CA VAL A 51 0.76 2.33 -7.09
C VAL A 51 2.04 1.92 -7.81
N TYR A 52 2.90 2.87 -8.10
CA TYR A 52 4.20 2.64 -8.74
C TYR A 52 5.36 2.77 -7.75
N ASP A 53 6.45 2.06 -8.01
CA ASP A 53 7.69 2.18 -7.21
C ASP A 53 8.39 3.53 -7.40
N ARG A 54 8.11 4.23 -8.51
CA ARG A 54 8.76 5.50 -8.86
C ARG A 54 7.80 6.43 -9.59
N ALA A 55 7.98 7.74 -9.39
CA ALA A 55 7.22 8.80 -10.07
C ALA A 55 7.31 8.75 -11.62
N VAL A 56 8.37 8.14 -12.16
CA VAL A 56 8.51 7.79 -13.59
C VAL A 56 8.61 6.28 -13.68
N PRO A 57 7.47 5.58 -13.79
CA PRO A 57 7.44 4.12 -13.85
C PRO A 57 8.06 3.58 -15.15
N SER A 58 8.53 2.34 -15.10
CA SER A 58 8.97 1.64 -16.30
C SER A 58 7.78 1.30 -17.21
N LYS A 59 8.06 1.02 -18.49
CA LYS A 59 7.04 0.58 -19.44
C LYS A 59 6.31 -0.68 -18.96
N GLU A 60 7.05 -1.61 -18.38
CA GLU A 60 6.54 -2.88 -17.85
C GLU A 60 5.59 -2.64 -16.69
N ALA A 61 5.92 -1.71 -15.78
CA ALA A 61 5.06 -1.34 -14.65
C ALA A 61 3.75 -0.68 -15.13
N VAL A 62 3.84 0.21 -16.12
CA VAL A 62 2.65 0.86 -16.70
C VAL A 62 1.73 -0.17 -17.37
N ASN A 63 2.30 -1.09 -18.16
CA ASN A 63 1.51 -2.15 -18.80
C ASN A 63 0.86 -3.06 -17.77
N LEU A 64 1.60 -3.49 -16.75
CA LEU A 64 1.08 -4.37 -15.70
C LEU A 64 -0.09 -3.73 -14.95
N PHE A 65 0.02 -2.43 -14.61
CA PHE A 65 -1.05 -1.71 -13.95
C PHE A 65 -2.26 -1.49 -14.87
N ASN A 66 -2.02 -1.16 -16.15
CA ASN A 66 -3.08 -1.06 -17.15
C ASN A 66 -3.89 -2.35 -17.27
N ASP A 67 -3.20 -3.50 -17.35
CA ASP A 67 -3.83 -4.80 -17.46
C ASP A 67 -4.63 -5.13 -16.19
N PHE A 68 -4.06 -4.84 -15.01
CA PHE A 68 -4.74 -5.01 -13.72
C PHE A 68 -6.04 -4.18 -13.64
N LEU A 69 -5.98 -2.88 -13.97
CA LEU A 69 -7.18 -2.03 -13.98
C LEU A 69 -8.22 -2.49 -15.02
N THR A 70 -7.77 -2.95 -16.18
CA THR A 70 -8.64 -3.47 -17.23
C THR A 70 -9.41 -4.70 -16.72
N GLU A 71 -8.72 -5.64 -16.06
CA GLU A 71 -9.35 -6.82 -15.47
C GLU A 71 -10.41 -6.47 -14.41
N LEU A 72 -10.15 -5.45 -13.58
CA LEU A 72 -11.11 -4.97 -12.60
C LEU A 72 -12.31 -4.26 -13.25
N ALA A 73 -12.07 -3.43 -14.26
CA ALA A 73 -13.11 -2.74 -15.01
C ALA A 73 -14.03 -3.74 -15.76
N MET A 74 -13.47 -4.82 -16.34
CA MET A 74 -14.24 -5.89 -16.97
C MET A 74 -15.17 -6.62 -15.98
N ARG A 75 -14.74 -6.74 -14.70
CA ARG A 75 -15.56 -7.26 -13.60
C ARG A 75 -16.60 -6.26 -13.09
N LYS A 76 -16.56 -5.03 -13.59
CA LYS A 76 -17.44 -3.92 -13.15
C LYS A 76 -17.33 -3.61 -11.65
N ILE A 77 -16.17 -3.83 -11.07
CA ILE A 77 -15.90 -3.51 -9.67
C ILE A 77 -15.34 -2.09 -9.59
N PRO A 78 -15.98 -1.18 -8.87
CA PRO A 78 -15.46 0.18 -8.66
C PRO A 78 -14.07 0.14 -8.02
N VAL A 79 -13.14 0.92 -8.59
CA VAL A 79 -11.80 1.12 -8.05
C VAL A 79 -11.65 2.56 -7.62
N ILE A 80 -11.32 2.79 -6.36
CA ILE A 80 -11.17 4.12 -5.76
C ILE A 80 -9.73 4.22 -5.29
N MET A 81 -8.94 5.14 -5.88
CA MET A 81 -7.53 5.22 -5.60
C MET A 81 -7.01 6.64 -5.42
N ILE A 82 -5.93 6.73 -4.66
CA ILE A 82 -5.17 7.96 -4.45
C ILE A 82 -3.71 7.76 -4.85
N ALA A 83 -2.99 8.84 -5.11
CA ALA A 83 -1.54 8.81 -5.25
C ALA A 83 -0.86 8.79 -3.89
N GLY A 84 0.22 8.01 -3.78
CA GLY A 84 1.15 8.03 -2.66
C GLY A 84 2.36 8.95 -2.92
N ASN A 85 3.39 8.84 -2.06
CA ASN A 85 4.59 9.68 -2.19
C ASN A 85 5.58 9.19 -3.26
N HIS A 86 5.50 7.94 -3.69
CA HIS A 86 6.26 7.41 -4.82
C HIS A 86 5.62 7.73 -6.17
N ASP A 87 4.33 7.99 -6.20
CA ASP A 87 3.62 8.27 -7.43
C ASP A 87 3.84 9.70 -7.93
N SER A 88 3.74 9.89 -9.24
CA SER A 88 3.45 11.21 -9.82
C SER A 88 1.95 11.37 -9.92
N GLY A 89 1.34 12.19 -9.06
CA GLY A 89 -0.10 12.38 -9.01
C GLY A 89 -0.70 12.74 -10.38
N THR A 90 -0.08 13.68 -11.10
CA THR A 90 -0.50 14.08 -12.45
C THR A 90 -0.46 12.92 -13.46
N ARG A 91 0.55 12.03 -13.39
CA ARG A 91 0.65 10.88 -14.29
C ARG A 91 -0.33 9.78 -13.93
N LEU A 92 -0.50 9.50 -12.64
CA LEU A 92 -1.45 8.50 -12.17
C LEU A 92 -2.88 8.88 -12.52
N ALA A 93 -3.23 10.17 -12.38
CA ALA A 93 -4.56 10.69 -12.70
C ALA A 93 -4.76 11.01 -14.19
N PHE A 94 -3.80 10.66 -15.06
CA PHE A 94 -4.01 10.85 -16.50
C PHE A 94 -5.22 10.06 -16.99
N GLY A 95 -6.20 10.77 -17.55
CA GLY A 95 -7.43 10.16 -18.04
C GLY A 95 -8.52 9.89 -17.00
N ASP A 96 -8.37 10.36 -15.75
CA ASP A 96 -9.32 10.19 -14.64
C ASP A 96 -10.77 10.46 -15.03
N LYS A 97 -11.02 11.57 -15.77
CA LYS A 97 -12.35 11.95 -16.28
C LYS A 97 -12.97 10.97 -17.26
N LEU A 98 -12.15 10.16 -17.92
CA LEU A 98 -12.63 9.08 -18.79
C LEU A 98 -12.84 7.81 -17.96
N PHE A 99 -11.91 7.50 -17.08
CA PHE A 99 -11.93 6.30 -16.25
C PHE A 99 -13.07 6.28 -15.23
N CYS A 100 -13.47 7.45 -14.70
CA CYS A 100 -14.62 7.51 -13.79
C CYS A 100 -15.93 7.00 -14.41
N LYS A 101 -16.10 7.07 -15.74
CA LYS A 101 -17.25 6.50 -16.48
C LYS A 101 -17.23 4.97 -16.48
N GLN A 102 -16.10 4.36 -16.17
CA GLN A 102 -15.91 2.91 -16.06
C GLN A 102 -15.79 2.46 -14.59
N GLY A 103 -16.12 3.35 -13.64
CA GLY A 103 -16.05 3.05 -12.22
C GLY A 103 -14.63 3.12 -11.61
N VAL A 104 -13.65 3.71 -12.30
CA VAL A 104 -12.30 3.92 -11.78
C VAL A 104 -12.12 5.39 -11.41
N TYR A 105 -11.96 5.68 -10.13
CA TYR A 105 -11.85 7.01 -9.55
C TYR A 105 -10.45 7.23 -9.02
N ILE A 106 -9.77 8.28 -9.49
CA ILE A 106 -8.37 8.55 -9.18
C ILE A 106 -8.21 9.97 -8.66
N ALA A 107 -7.68 10.13 -7.45
CA ALA A 107 -7.21 11.41 -6.96
C ALA A 107 -5.66 11.42 -6.96
N GLY A 108 -5.06 12.17 -7.88
CA GLY A 108 -3.61 12.26 -8.01
C GLY A 108 -3.01 13.34 -7.13
N GLU A 109 -3.67 14.49 -7.03
CA GLU A 109 -3.18 15.66 -6.29
C GLU A 109 -4.27 16.16 -5.35
N ILE A 110 -3.85 16.76 -4.23
CA ILE A 110 -4.78 17.36 -3.28
C ILE A 110 -5.46 18.59 -3.90
N GLN A 111 -6.72 18.79 -3.55
CA GLN A 111 -7.52 19.93 -3.97
C GLN A 111 -8.23 20.53 -2.75
N LYS A 112 -8.55 21.82 -2.79
CA LYS A 112 -9.32 22.49 -1.72
C LYS A 112 -10.63 21.73 -1.45
N ASN A 113 -11.36 21.38 -2.49
CA ASN A 113 -12.51 20.50 -2.40
C ASN A 113 -12.03 19.07 -2.64
N VAL A 114 -11.87 18.29 -1.57
CA VAL A 114 -11.45 16.90 -1.64
C VAL A 114 -12.45 16.11 -2.49
N GLN A 115 -11.92 15.31 -3.43
CA GLN A 115 -12.76 14.45 -4.26
C GLN A 115 -13.51 13.45 -3.37
N CYS A 116 -14.83 13.42 -3.51
CA CYS A 116 -15.69 12.48 -2.81
C CYS A 116 -16.48 11.63 -3.82
N VAL A 117 -16.34 10.32 -3.71
CA VAL A 117 -17.08 9.33 -4.51
C VAL A 117 -18.14 8.70 -3.62
N SER A 118 -19.39 8.60 -4.11
CA SER A 118 -20.46 7.96 -3.34
C SER A 118 -20.92 6.69 -4.02
N LEU A 119 -20.95 5.61 -3.27
CA LEU A 119 -21.59 4.35 -3.65
C LEU A 119 -22.77 4.07 -2.73
N GLN A 120 -23.63 3.14 -3.10
CA GLN A 120 -24.82 2.80 -2.33
C GLN A 120 -25.00 1.28 -2.24
N ASP A 121 -25.38 0.81 -1.08
CA ASP A 121 -25.78 -0.57 -0.82
C ASP A 121 -27.13 -0.61 -0.06
N GLU A 122 -27.50 -1.77 0.46
CA GLU A 122 -28.73 -2.01 1.23
C GLU A 122 -28.81 -1.18 2.53
N TYR A 123 -27.67 -0.77 3.11
CA TYR A 123 -27.58 0.07 4.32
C TYR A 123 -27.51 1.57 4.01
N GLY A 124 -27.65 1.98 2.74
CA GLY A 124 -27.65 3.36 2.30
C GLY A 124 -26.34 3.79 1.63
N LYS A 125 -26.07 5.08 1.68
CA LYS A 125 -24.94 5.72 1.00
C LYS A 125 -23.64 5.56 1.80
N VAL A 126 -22.53 5.33 1.07
CA VAL A 126 -21.15 5.39 1.58
C VAL A 126 -20.39 6.42 0.79
N ASN A 127 -19.77 7.38 1.45
CA ASN A 127 -18.93 8.42 0.87
C ASN A 127 -17.46 8.06 1.05
N PHE A 128 -16.73 8.04 -0.05
CA PHE A 128 -15.28 7.80 -0.08
C PHE A 128 -14.57 9.11 -0.34
N TRP A 129 -13.79 9.57 0.63
CA TRP A 129 -13.01 10.82 0.58
C TRP A 129 -11.57 10.49 0.19
N LEU A 130 -11.09 11.07 -0.90
CA LEU A 130 -9.81 10.72 -1.52
C LEU A 130 -8.77 11.80 -1.20
N VAL A 131 -7.91 11.53 -0.22
CA VAL A 131 -6.82 12.44 0.18
C VAL A 131 -5.48 11.83 -0.22
N PRO A 132 -4.91 12.20 -1.38
CA PRO A 132 -3.58 11.79 -1.81
C PRO A 132 -2.50 12.21 -0.81
N TYR A 133 -1.27 11.70 -1.01
CA TYR A 133 -0.14 12.16 -0.23
C TYR A 133 -0.04 13.69 -0.28
N LEU A 134 -0.05 14.31 0.89
CA LEU A 134 -0.02 15.76 1.01
C LEU A 134 1.26 16.27 1.67
N PHE A 135 1.65 17.46 1.28
CA PHE A 135 2.67 18.24 1.96
C PHE A 135 2.03 19.52 2.55
N PRO A 136 2.45 19.99 3.72
CA PRO A 136 1.93 21.22 4.31
C PRO A 136 2.00 22.44 3.37
N ALA A 137 3.07 22.54 2.57
CA ALA A 137 3.24 23.60 1.59
C ALA A 137 2.14 23.60 0.52
N ALA A 138 1.74 22.42 0.02
CA ALA A 138 0.67 22.30 -0.97
C ALA A 138 -0.70 22.64 -0.37
N VAL A 139 -0.96 22.24 0.89
CA VAL A 139 -2.19 22.64 1.60
C VAL A 139 -2.25 24.14 1.83
N ASN A 140 -1.14 24.76 2.24
CA ASN A 140 -1.04 26.22 2.34
C ASN A 140 -1.42 26.91 1.02
N GLU A 141 -0.91 26.43 -0.11
CA GLU A 141 -1.20 26.98 -1.42
C GLU A 141 -2.69 26.90 -1.77
N ILE A 142 -3.30 25.72 -1.67
CA ILE A 142 -4.71 25.54 -2.06
C ILE A 142 -5.70 26.22 -1.12
N LEU A 143 -5.35 26.41 0.17
CA LEU A 143 -6.17 27.10 1.16
C LEU A 143 -5.85 28.60 1.30
N ASN A 144 -4.88 29.13 0.53
CA ASN A 144 -4.35 30.50 0.68
C ASN A 144 -3.91 30.82 2.11
N ARG A 145 -3.18 29.89 2.74
CA ARG A 145 -2.60 30.00 4.09
C ARG A 145 -1.07 30.01 4.02
N ASN A 146 -0.40 30.29 5.14
CA ASN A 146 1.06 30.25 5.27
C ASN A 146 1.53 29.81 6.66
N ASP A 147 0.61 29.37 7.49
CA ASP A 147 0.82 29.02 8.90
C ASP A 147 0.85 27.52 9.17
N LEU A 148 0.47 26.66 8.20
CA LEU A 148 0.51 25.22 8.33
C LEU A 148 1.95 24.74 8.17
N LYS A 149 2.58 24.26 9.26
CA LYS A 149 4.01 23.90 9.30
C LYS A 149 4.25 22.41 9.36
N ASP A 150 3.27 21.65 9.80
CA ASP A 150 3.33 20.19 9.95
C ASP A 150 2.15 19.50 9.26
N TYR A 151 2.25 18.20 9.12
CA TYR A 151 1.28 17.39 8.40
C TYR A 151 -0.05 17.26 9.15
N ASP A 152 -0.04 17.24 10.49
CA ASP A 152 -1.25 17.14 11.30
C ASP A 152 -2.11 18.38 11.15
N THR A 153 -1.54 19.57 11.33
CA THR A 153 -2.25 20.85 11.16
C THR A 153 -2.72 21.04 9.73
N ALA A 154 -1.95 20.58 8.74
CA ALA A 154 -2.34 20.64 7.33
C ALA A 154 -3.54 19.72 7.03
N MET A 155 -3.53 18.46 7.52
CA MET A 155 -4.63 17.53 7.34
C MET A 155 -5.91 18.05 8.01
N ARG A 156 -5.83 18.53 9.26
CA ARG A 156 -6.98 19.13 9.97
C ARG A 156 -7.57 20.29 9.19
N ALA A 157 -6.76 21.23 8.77
CA ALA A 157 -7.21 22.38 7.99
C ALA A 157 -7.87 21.97 6.66
N LEU A 158 -7.35 20.95 5.98
CA LEU A 158 -7.95 20.44 4.75
C LEU A 158 -9.32 19.78 5.02
N LEU A 159 -9.45 18.98 6.08
CA LEU A 159 -10.70 18.29 6.41
C LEU A 159 -11.76 19.23 6.98
N GLU A 160 -11.37 20.28 7.70
CA GLU A 160 -12.29 21.33 8.20
C GLU A 160 -13.00 22.09 7.06
N GLU A 161 -12.38 22.20 5.88
CA GLU A 161 -13.01 22.79 4.69
C GLU A 161 -14.08 21.90 4.05
N GLN A 162 -14.14 20.61 4.44
CA GLN A 162 -15.05 19.64 3.80
C GLN A 162 -16.40 19.58 4.52
N SER A 163 -17.47 19.44 3.73
CA SER A 163 -18.83 19.24 4.27
C SER A 163 -19.10 17.75 4.50
N ILE A 164 -18.51 17.19 5.58
CA ILE A 164 -18.68 15.77 5.93
C ILE A 164 -20.00 15.58 6.67
N HIS A 165 -20.92 14.81 6.09
CA HIS A 165 -22.18 14.47 6.73
C HIS A 165 -21.97 13.31 7.70
N LYS A 166 -21.92 13.61 9.01
CA LYS A 166 -21.59 12.65 10.08
C LYS A 166 -22.61 11.52 10.20
N GLU A 167 -23.84 11.73 9.80
CA GLU A 167 -24.91 10.73 9.83
C GLU A 167 -24.79 9.69 8.69
N GLU A 168 -24.06 10.02 7.64
CA GLU A 168 -23.78 9.11 6.54
C GLU A 168 -22.54 8.26 6.85
N ARG A 169 -22.40 7.11 6.18
CA ARG A 169 -21.18 6.30 6.28
C ARG A 169 -20.06 6.95 5.48
N ASN A 170 -18.94 7.23 6.14
CA ASN A 170 -17.80 7.92 5.55
C ASN A 170 -16.54 7.05 5.65
N VAL A 171 -15.87 6.88 4.53
CA VAL A 171 -14.56 6.22 4.41
C VAL A 171 -13.57 7.22 3.86
N ILE A 172 -12.38 7.30 4.43
CA ILE A 172 -11.29 8.13 3.89
C ILE A 172 -10.14 7.26 3.44
N LEU A 173 -9.58 7.57 2.29
CA LEU A 173 -8.30 7.04 1.83
C LEU A 173 -7.23 8.10 2.09
N SER A 174 -6.12 7.71 2.71
CA SER A 174 -4.99 8.60 2.94
C SER A 174 -3.67 7.83 2.89
N HIS A 175 -2.63 8.48 2.36
CA HIS A 175 -1.31 7.89 2.27
C HIS A 175 -0.33 8.72 3.11
N GLN A 176 -0.29 8.45 4.43
CA GLN A 176 0.42 9.29 5.39
C GLN A 176 0.97 8.47 6.56
N PHE A 177 1.96 9.04 7.25
CA PHE A 177 2.46 8.48 8.50
C PHE A 177 1.51 8.88 9.65
N VAL A 178 0.67 7.94 10.07
CA VAL A 178 -0.34 8.16 11.12
C VAL A 178 0.10 7.52 12.42
N THR A 179 -0.03 8.25 13.53
CA THR A 179 0.21 7.78 14.90
C THR A 179 -1.12 7.66 15.65
N ALA A 180 -1.12 6.94 16.76
CA ALA A 180 -2.29 6.85 17.65
C ALA A 180 -1.88 7.23 19.06
N SER A 181 -2.29 8.42 19.52
CA SER A 181 -1.93 8.94 20.84
C SER A 181 -0.43 8.84 21.16
N GLY A 182 0.41 9.14 20.15
CA GLY A 182 1.87 9.07 20.25
C GLY A 182 2.49 7.70 19.96
N GLU A 183 1.71 6.63 19.83
CA GLU A 183 2.18 5.33 19.38
C GLU A 183 2.46 5.38 17.87
N LYS A 184 3.65 4.93 17.47
CA LYS A 184 4.09 4.90 16.07
C LYS A 184 3.83 3.55 15.44
N PRO A 185 3.54 3.51 14.12
CA PRO A 185 3.42 2.24 13.41
C PRO A 185 4.76 1.48 13.40
N VAL A 186 4.66 0.15 13.36
CA VAL A 186 5.79 -0.74 13.12
C VAL A 186 6.14 -0.69 11.64
N MET A 187 7.35 -0.26 11.32
CA MET A 187 7.82 -0.08 9.95
C MET A 187 8.39 -1.37 9.35
N GLY A 188 8.29 -1.51 8.04
CA GLY A 188 8.89 -2.61 7.29
C GLY A 188 10.39 -2.46 7.05
N GLY A 189 10.91 -1.22 7.09
CA GLY A 189 12.32 -0.90 6.86
C GLY A 189 12.65 -0.50 5.44
N SER A 190 11.69 -0.52 4.55
CA SER A 190 11.80 0.03 3.18
C SER A 190 11.16 1.42 3.05
N GLU A 191 10.38 1.83 4.04
CA GLU A 191 9.72 3.14 4.10
C GLU A 191 10.70 4.22 4.54
N THR A 192 10.65 5.38 3.90
CA THR A 192 11.45 6.55 4.28
C THR A 192 10.61 7.51 5.13
N THR A 193 10.96 7.65 6.40
CA THR A 193 10.38 8.72 7.23
C THR A 193 11.29 9.93 7.26
N VAL A 194 10.78 11.07 6.90
CA VAL A 194 11.44 12.37 7.10
C VAL A 194 11.14 12.79 8.54
N GLY A 195 12.07 12.50 9.45
CA GLY A 195 12.08 12.79 10.90
C GLY A 195 10.89 13.57 11.47
N GLY A 196 10.21 13.08 12.46
CA GLY A 196 9.19 13.69 13.37
C GLY A 196 8.14 14.70 12.88
N ILE A 197 8.40 15.37 11.78
CA ILE A 197 7.55 16.43 11.21
C ILE A 197 6.42 15.86 10.34
N GLY A 198 6.56 14.63 9.86
CA GLY A 198 5.62 13.97 8.93
C GLY A 198 4.48 13.21 9.61
N GLN A 199 4.25 13.38 10.92
CA GLN A 199 3.26 12.61 11.67
C GLN A 199 1.90 13.29 11.67
N ILE A 200 0.84 12.48 11.55
CA ILE A 200 -0.56 12.88 11.72
C ILE A 200 -1.12 12.05 12.88
N ASP A 201 -1.79 12.65 13.84
CA ASP A 201 -2.51 11.88 14.85
C ASP A 201 -3.81 11.32 14.26
N GLY A 202 -4.08 10.04 14.53
CA GLY A 202 -5.27 9.35 14.01
C GLY A 202 -6.61 9.92 14.50
N ASP A 203 -6.61 10.79 15.51
CA ASP A 203 -7.80 11.47 15.98
C ASP A 203 -8.39 12.46 14.95
N VAL A 204 -7.57 12.95 14.02
CA VAL A 204 -8.00 13.80 12.89
C VAL A 204 -9.06 13.12 12.02
N PHE A 205 -9.06 11.79 12.02
CA PHE A 205 -9.99 10.98 11.24
C PHE A 205 -11.22 10.51 12.04
N SER A 206 -11.51 11.11 13.19
CA SER A 206 -12.59 10.68 14.10
C SER A 206 -14.01 10.69 13.49
N GLU A 207 -14.22 11.45 12.44
CA GLU A 207 -15.49 11.58 11.71
C GLU A 207 -15.76 10.42 10.73
N PHE A 208 -14.76 9.57 10.49
CA PHE A 208 -14.84 8.49 9.50
C PHE A 208 -15.12 7.13 10.14
N ASP A 209 -15.95 6.32 9.49
CA ASP A 209 -16.24 4.95 9.91
C ASP A 209 -15.06 4.02 9.64
N TYR A 210 -14.34 4.27 8.52
CA TYR A 210 -13.13 3.54 8.18
C TYR A 210 -12.08 4.46 7.56
N VAL A 211 -10.83 4.27 7.96
CA VAL A 211 -9.66 5.00 7.46
C VAL A 211 -8.73 4.03 6.76
N ALA A 212 -8.72 4.11 5.44
CA ALA A 212 -7.87 3.28 4.59
C ALA A 212 -6.49 3.95 4.40
N LEU A 213 -5.48 3.46 5.14
CA LEU A 213 -4.12 4.01 5.13
C LEU A 213 -3.17 3.19 4.24
N GLY A 214 -2.33 3.89 3.49
CA GLY A 214 -1.10 3.39 2.88
C GLY A 214 0.14 4.07 3.46
N HIS A 215 1.31 3.80 2.92
CA HIS A 215 2.63 4.30 3.29
C HIS A 215 3.43 3.35 4.18
N ILE A 216 2.80 2.57 5.03
CA ILE A 216 3.49 1.61 5.91
C ILE A 216 3.24 0.20 5.41
N HIS A 217 4.33 -0.52 5.09
CA HIS A 217 4.28 -1.84 4.46
C HIS A 217 3.83 -2.96 5.39
N ASN A 218 3.80 -2.72 6.71
CA ASN A 218 3.29 -3.67 7.68
C ASN A 218 1.79 -3.44 7.91
N ALA A 219 0.96 -4.43 7.56
CA ALA A 219 -0.48 -4.38 7.80
C ALA A 219 -0.77 -4.31 9.30
N GLN A 220 -1.37 -3.21 9.76
CA GLN A 220 -1.62 -2.97 11.18
C GLN A 220 -2.70 -1.93 11.41
N LYS A 221 -3.31 -1.97 12.60
CA LYS A 221 -4.19 -0.91 13.07
C LYS A 221 -3.42 0.21 13.76
N MET A 222 -4.00 1.40 13.77
CA MET A 222 -3.52 2.54 14.56
C MET A 222 -4.59 2.94 15.58
N GLY A 223 -4.39 2.48 16.82
CA GLY A 223 -5.35 2.65 17.92
C GLY A 223 -6.62 1.83 17.72
N LYS A 224 -7.49 2.22 16.78
CA LYS A 224 -8.77 1.54 16.47
C LYS A 224 -8.61 0.55 15.31
N GLU A 225 -9.39 -0.53 15.31
CA GLU A 225 -9.44 -1.48 14.18
C GLU A 225 -9.85 -0.83 12.86
N THR A 226 -10.60 0.25 12.92
CA THR A 226 -11.12 0.98 11.76
C THR A 226 -10.16 2.02 11.20
N VAL A 227 -9.02 2.28 11.84
CA VAL A 227 -7.91 3.11 11.33
C VAL A 227 -6.74 2.18 11.02
N ARG A 228 -6.49 1.91 9.74
CA ARG A 228 -5.67 0.77 9.40
C ARG A 228 -4.80 0.96 8.17
N TYR A 229 -3.56 0.52 8.28
CA TYR A 229 -2.67 0.29 7.14
C TYR A 229 -2.99 -1.06 6.48
N ALA A 230 -3.17 -1.07 5.16
CA ALA A 230 -3.29 -2.31 4.39
C ALA A 230 -1.99 -3.11 4.41
N GLY A 231 -0.87 -2.42 4.47
CA GLY A 231 0.44 -2.97 4.20
C GLY A 231 0.68 -3.21 2.70
N SER A 232 1.92 -3.52 2.35
CA SER A 232 2.26 -3.90 0.99
C SER A 232 1.82 -5.33 0.68
N PRO A 233 1.44 -5.62 -0.58
CA PRO A 233 0.95 -6.94 -1.00
C PRO A 233 2.05 -8.01 -1.01
N LEU A 234 3.30 -7.60 -1.17
CA LEU A 234 4.49 -8.45 -1.20
C LEU A 234 5.55 -7.88 -0.25
N SER A 235 6.49 -8.71 0.17
CA SER A 235 7.67 -8.25 0.92
C SER A 235 8.65 -7.57 -0.04
N TYR A 236 9.01 -6.33 0.25
CA TYR A 236 9.94 -5.53 -0.57
C TYR A 236 11.31 -5.36 0.06
N HIS A 237 11.47 -5.80 1.30
CA HIS A 237 12.73 -5.79 2.04
C HIS A 237 12.83 -7.00 2.97
N PHE A 238 14.04 -7.49 3.24
CA PHE A 238 14.24 -8.66 4.09
C PHE A 238 13.80 -8.47 5.55
N SER A 239 13.67 -7.24 6.03
CA SER A 239 13.07 -6.95 7.34
C SER A 239 11.56 -7.28 7.38
N GLU A 240 10.92 -7.37 6.23
CA GLU A 240 9.50 -7.69 6.10
C GLU A 240 9.21 -9.21 6.02
N ARG A 241 10.25 -10.05 6.01
CA ARG A 241 10.14 -11.51 5.85
C ARG A 241 9.23 -12.24 6.84
N ASN A 242 9.06 -11.65 8.02
CA ASN A 242 8.22 -12.21 9.08
C ASN A 242 6.84 -11.52 9.17
N GLN A 243 6.51 -10.63 8.25
CA GLN A 243 5.20 -9.98 8.20
C GLN A 243 4.20 -10.87 7.50
N ASN A 244 2.98 -10.91 8.04
CA ASN A 244 1.87 -11.57 7.37
C ASN A 244 1.32 -10.64 6.28
N LYS A 245 1.75 -10.85 5.04
CA LYS A 245 1.21 -10.14 3.88
C LYS A 245 -0.14 -10.76 3.51
N GLY A 246 -1.09 -9.90 3.16
CA GLY A 246 -2.44 -10.36 2.81
C GLY A 246 -3.31 -9.23 2.30
N LEU A 247 -4.56 -9.55 2.01
CA LEU A 247 -5.58 -8.62 1.56
C LEU A 247 -6.41 -8.18 2.78
N THR A 248 -6.46 -6.89 3.04
CA THR A 248 -7.37 -6.35 4.04
C THR A 248 -8.79 -6.29 3.47
N VAL A 249 -9.70 -7.04 4.07
CA VAL A 249 -11.13 -7.05 3.74
C VAL A 249 -11.89 -6.31 4.81
N VAL A 250 -12.73 -5.36 4.37
CA VAL A 250 -13.53 -4.50 5.25
C VAL A 250 -15.01 -4.69 4.93
N GLU A 251 -15.80 -4.97 5.91
CA GLU A 251 -17.26 -5.05 5.78
C GLU A 251 -17.91 -3.88 6.54
N LEU A 252 -18.54 -2.98 5.79
CA LEU A 252 -19.35 -1.90 6.34
C LEU A 252 -20.82 -2.30 6.27
N LYS A 253 -21.46 -2.33 7.42
CA LYS A 253 -22.92 -2.50 7.55
C LYS A 253 -23.58 -1.15 7.83
N GLU A 254 -24.39 -1.05 8.86
CA GLU A 254 -24.97 0.21 9.32
C GLU A 254 -23.87 1.19 9.79
N LYS A 255 -24.21 2.46 9.92
CA LYS A 255 -23.31 3.49 10.45
C LYS A 255 -22.63 3.03 11.73
N GLY A 256 -21.29 3.09 11.75
CA GLY A 256 -20.46 2.68 12.89
C GLY A 256 -20.24 1.15 13.01
N GLN A 257 -20.87 0.33 12.18
CA GLN A 257 -20.66 -1.12 12.18
C GLN A 257 -19.66 -1.52 11.09
N VAL A 258 -18.41 -1.67 11.49
CA VAL A 258 -17.29 -2.04 10.61
C VAL A 258 -16.59 -3.27 11.18
N SER A 259 -16.37 -4.28 10.36
CA SER A 259 -15.51 -5.42 10.66
C SER A 259 -14.37 -5.52 9.65
N VAL A 260 -13.21 -5.95 10.13
CA VAL A 260 -12.00 -6.06 9.31
C VAL A 260 -11.35 -7.42 9.56
N TYR A 261 -10.94 -8.08 8.47
CA TYR A 261 -10.16 -9.30 8.54
C TYR A 261 -9.13 -9.36 7.39
N ILE A 262 -8.16 -10.25 7.51
CA ILE A 262 -7.10 -10.41 6.52
C ILE A 262 -7.29 -11.74 5.81
N GLU A 263 -7.34 -11.69 4.49
CA GLU A 263 -7.30 -12.85 3.60
C GLU A 263 -5.89 -13.11 3.11
N GLU A 264 -5.46 -14.34 3.18
CA GLU A 264 -4.16 -14.74 2.64
C GLU A 264 -4.18 -14.76 1.12
N ILE A 265 -3.14 -14.17 0.52
CA ILE A 265 -2.87 -14.28 -0.91
C ILE A 265 -1.51 -14.97 -1.07
N PRO A 266 -1.44 -16.09 -1.82
CA PRO A 266 -0.20 -16.79 -2.06
C PRO A 266 0.85 -15.92 -2.73
N VAL A 267 2.10 -16.05 -2.33
CA VAL A 267 3.26 -15.40 -2.97
C VAL A 267 4.03 -16.42 -3.81
N LEU A 268 4.67 -15.96 -4.88
CA LEU A 268 5.47 -16.84 -5.76
C LEU A 268 6.81 -17.18 -5.10
N HIS A 269 7.47 -16.18 -4.51
CA HIS A 269 8.76 -16.34 -3.86
C HIS A 269 8.69 -15.79 -2.42
N GLU A 270 9.13 -16.59 -1.47
CA GLU A 270 9.29 -16.20 -0.07
C GLU A 270 10.61 -15.47 0.14
N MET A 271 10.71 -14.60 1.15
CA MET A 271 11.97 -14.04 1.61
C MET A 271 12.51 -14.83 2.80
N ILE A 272 13.72 -15.34 2.68
CA ILE A 272 14.37 -16.19 3.68
C ILE A 272 15.71 -15.57 4.06
N GLU A 273 16.02 -15.52 5.35
CA GLU A 273 17.35 -15.17 5.85
C GLU A 273 17.97 -16.43 6.47
N VAL A 274 19.16 -16.77 6.00
CA VAL A 274 19.99 -17.85 6.56
C VAL A 274 21.28 -17.26 7.10
N SER A 275 21.74 -17.77 8.23
CA SER A 275 22.97 -17.25 8.85
C SER A 275 23.80 -18.39 9.46
N GLY A 276 25.11 -18.33 9.25
CA GLY A 276 26.04 -19.36 9.77
C GLY A 276 27.43 -19.22 9.16
N THR A 277 28.27 -20.20 9.44
CA THR A 277 29.56 -20.38 8.76
C THR A 277 29.36 -20.78 7.31
N MET A 278 30.38 -20.68 6.48
CA MET A 278 30.33 -21.16 5.09
C MET A 278 29.89 -22.64 4.99
N GLU A 279 30.39 -23.49 5.88
CA GLU A 279 30.08 -24.91 5.90
C GLU A 279 28.60 -25.14 6.23
N GLU A 280 28.06 -24.45 7.23
CA GLU A 280 26.64 -24.51 7.61
C GLU A 280 25.73 -24.02 6.49
N LEU A 281 26.11 -22.91 5.84
CA LEU A 281 25.33 -22.35 4.73
C LEU A 281 25.29 -23.28 3.51
N LEU A 282 26.38 -23.98 3.22
CA LEU A 282 26.46 -24.97 2.14
C LEU A 282 25.67 -26.27 2.43
N GLN A 283 25.27 -26.50 3.69
CA GLN A 283 24.43 -27.64 4.08
C GLN A 283 22.95 -27.25 4.26
N THR A 284 22.62 -25.97 4.13
CA THR A 284 21.25 -25.49 4.33
C THR A 284 20.37 -25.85 3.14
N ASP A 285 19.31 -26.61 3.40
CA ASP A 285 18.29 -26.91 2.40
C ASP A 285 17.35 -25.70 2.25
N ILE A 286 17.33 -25.09 1.08
CA ILE A 286 16.51 -23.91 0.77
C ILE A 286 15.59 -24.22 -0.41
N LYS A 287 14.30 -23.90 -0.24
CA LYS A 287 13.33 -24.02 -1.33
C LYS A 287 13.78 -23.21 -2.55
N GLU A 288 13.73 -23.82 -3.73
CA GLU A 288 14.16 -23.19 -5.00
C GLU A 288 13.48 -21.86 -5.30
N LYS A 289 12.26 -21.65 -4.84
CA LYS A 289 11.47 -20.45 -5.06
C LYS A 289 11.57 -19.49 -3.87
N SER A 290 12.76 -18.91 -3.63
CA SER A 290 12.96 -17.96 -2.53
C SER A 290 13.96 -16.86 -2.89
N TYR A 291 13.74 -15.66 -2.35
CA TYR A 291 14.79 -14.65 -2.22
C TYR A 291 15.56 -14.97 -0.94
N VAL A 292 16.86 -15.21 -1.05
CA VAL A 292 17.68 -15.63 0.07
C VAL A 292 18.67 -14.53 0.45
N ARG A 293 18.69 -14.15 1.72
CA ARG A 293 19.75 -13.35 2.31
C ARG A 293 20.66 -14.27 3.11
N ALA A 294 21.92 -14.40 2.69
CA ALA A 294 22.92 -15.17 3.41
C ALA A 294 23.79 -14.24 4.28
N VAL A 295 23.83 -14.52 5.59
CA VAL A 295 24.66 -13.78 6.55
C VAL A 295 25.78 -14.71 7.03
N ILE A 296 26.99 -14.45 6.56
CA ILE A 296 28.18 -15.27 6.90
C ILE A 296 28.73 -14.85 8.27
N LYS A 297 28.74 -15.77 9.23
CA LYS A 297 29.22 -15.56 10.60
C LYS A 297 30.55 -16.26 10.83
N GLN A 298 31.64 -15.68 10.32
CA GLN A 298 32.99 -16.19 10.57
C GLN A 298 34.03 -15.04 10.48
N GLU A 299 35.15 -15.18 11.21
CA GLU A 299 36.18 -14.12 11.31
C GLU A 299 36.89 -13.85 9.99
N MET A 300 37.14 -14.88 9.18
CA MET A 300 37.77 -14.76 7.87
C MET A 300 36.90 -15.35 6.78
N LEU A 301 36.59 -14.58 5.76
CA LEU A 301 35.91 -15.07 4.58
C LEU A 301 36.88 -15.86 3.69
N PRO A 302 36.52 -17.09 3.27
CA PRO A 302 37.33 -17.81 2.29
C PRO A 302 37.38 -17.04 0.96
N PRO A 303 38.46 -17.20 0.18
CA PRO A 303 38.49 -16.70 -1.17
C PRO A 303 37.26 -17.19 -1.94
N GLN A 304 36.62 -16.30 -2.72
CA GLN A 304 35.42 -16.65 -3.53
C GLN A 304 34.18 -17.09 -2.75
N ALA A 305 34.08 -16.77 -1.46
CA ALA A 305 32.93 -17.14 -0.61
C ALA A 305 31.58 -16.80 -1.25
N VAL A 306 31.42 -15.57 -1.76
CA VAL A 306 30.20 -15.09 -2.41
C VAL A 306 29.88 -15.91 -3.67
N GLU A 307 30.87 -16.19 -4.52
CA GLU A 307 30.71 -16.96 -5.73
C GLU A 307 30.33 -18.41 -5.42
N THR A 308 30.99 -19.02 -4.43
CA THR A 308 30.69 -20.37 -3.96
C THR A 308 29.24 -20.48 -3.49
N LEU A 309 28.80 -19.55 -2.65
CA LEU A 309 27.42 -19.54 -2.16
C LEU A 309 26.40 -19.27 -3.28
N ARG A 310 26.70 -18.39 -4.24
CA ARG A 310 25.83 -18.16 -5.40
C ARG A 310 25.64 -19.38 -6.29
N ASN A 311 26.66 -20.21 -6.41
CA ASN A 311 26.58 -21.44 -7.18
C ASN A 311 25.81 -22.55 -6.46
N TYR A 312 25.75 -22.49 -5.13
CA TYR A 312 25.11 -23.51 -4.29
C TYR A 312 23.70 -23.14 -3.88
N LEU A 313 23.49 -21.91 -3.47
CA LEU A 313 22.18 -21.40 -3.07
C LEU A 313 21.32 -21.00 -4.29
N PRO A 314 20.00 -20.84 -4.13
CA PRO A 314 19.12 -20.40 -5.21
C PRO A 314 19.62 -19.14 -5.93
N GLN A 315 19.34 -19.05 -7.23
CA GLN A 315 19.84 -17.95 -8.09
C GLN A 315 19.48 -16.52 -7.60
N LYS A 316 18.48 -16.41 -6.72
CA LYS A 316 18.03 -15.13 -6.13
C LYS A 316 18.67 -14.83 -4.78
N THR A 317 19.89 -15.31 -4.56
CA THR A 317 20.60 -15.09 -3.29
C THR A 317 21.35 -13.77 -3.29
N VAL A 318 21.21 -13.00 -2.19
CA VAL A 318 21.93 -11.77 -1.88
C VAL A 318 22.74 -11.94 -0.60
N PHE A 319 23.81 -11.16 -0.43
CA PHE A 319 24.77 -11.30 0.66
C PHE A 319 24.91 -9.99 1.42
#